data_800fdfafedecdde0a44c76f159c39b65
#
_entry.id   800fdfafedecdde0a44c76f159c39b65
#
_cell.length_a   1.000
_cell.length_b   1.000
_cell.length_c   1.000
_cell.angle_alpha   90.00
_cell.angle_beta   90.00
_cell.angle_gamma   90.00
#
_symmetry.space_group_name_H-M   'P 1'
#
loop_
_entity.id
_entity.type
_entity.pdbx_description
1 polymer ?
#
loop_
_entity_poly.entity_id
_entity_poly.type
_entity_poly.pdbx_seq_one_letter_code
_entity_poly.pdbx_strand_id
1 'polypeptide(L)'
;MRLTDEENAMLAGELGAPRRWAIIHQIAVGESFDAADFVPVSQAHIMADTESLGEAGVRFLEGIAAAPEPERRVRVPAITDPRGIDFAVYRRLGQSAAMAALEMRAILALRAFGVLMTDTCINYQTVMAPLRGEHVAWGDTGSVIYANSVLGARSNFEGGPHWQLP
;
A
#
# COMPACT_ATOMS: atom_id res chain seq x y z
N MET A 1 -2.98 -6.72 -22.15
CA MET A 1 -1.84 -5.97 -21.57
C MET A 1 -0.54 -6.73 -21.80
N ARG A 2 0.60 -6.07 -22.05
CA ARG A 2 1.91 -6.71 -22.21
C ARG A 2 2.56 -6.87 -20.83
N LEU A 3 3.09 -8.05 -20.56
CA LEU A 3 3.81 -8.34 -19.33
C LEU A 3 5.28 -8.62 -19.64
N THR A 4 6.16 -8.19 -18.75
CA THR A 4 7.59 -8.57 -18.75
C THR A 4 7.76 -10.01 -18.31
N ASP A 5 8.96 -10.56 -18.45
CA ASP A 5 9.27 -11.92 -17.99
C ASP A 5 9.09 -12.05 -16.47
N GLU A 6 9.46 -11.02 -15.70
CA GLU A 6 9.26 -10.99 -14.24
C GLU A 6 7.78 -10.97 -13.87
N GLU A 7 6.97 -10.18 -14.54
CA GLU A 7 5.51 -10.11 -14.30
C GLU A 7 4.81 -11.43 -14.67
N ASN A 8 5.28 -12.10 -15.71
CA ASN A 8 4.82 -13.43 -16.04
C ASN A 8 5.21 -14.47 -14.97
N ALA A 9 6.42 -14.39 -14.41
CA ALA A 9 6.85 -15.23 -13.30
C ALA A 9 6.02 -14.95 -12.01
N MET A 10 5.68 -13.68 -11.74
CA MET A 10 4.75 -13.31 -10.66
C MET A 10 3.38 -13.96 -10.88
N LEU A 11 2.82 -13.87 -12.08
CA LEU A 11 1.53 -14.44 -12.44
C LEU A 11 1.51 -15.97 -12.35
N ALA A 12 2.60 -16.61 -12.74
CA ALA A 12 2.79 -18.05 -12.59
C ALA A 12 2.93 -18.51 -11.13
N GLY A 13 3.23 -17.57 -10.21
CA GLY A 13 3.43 -17.84 -8.78
C GLY A 13 4.85 -18.24 -8.41
N GLU A 14 5.79 -18.13 -9.32
CA GLU A 14 7.19 -18.48 -9.11
C GLU A 14 7.91 -17.58 -8.10
N LEU A 15 7.37 -16.35 -7.93
CA LEU A 15 7.89 -15.34 -7.00
C LEU A 15 7.07 -15.23 -5.70
N GLY A 16 6.25 -16.25 -5.42
CA GLY A 16 5.46 -16.36 -4.20
C GLY A 16 4.00 -15.90 -4.32
N ALA A 17 3.19 -16.36 -3.38
CA ALA A 17 1.74 -16.11 -3.38
C ALA A 17 1.39 -14.61 -3.25
N PRO A 18 2.05 -13.80 -2.41
CA PRO A 18 1.74 -12.37 -2.31
C PRO A 18 1.86 -11.64 -3.64
N ARG A 19 2.96 -11.88 -4.38
CA ARG A 19 3.21 -11.24 -5.68
C ARG A 19 2.24 -11.71 -6.75
N ARG A 20 1.91 -13.00 -6.74
CA ARG A 20 0.88 -13.53 -7.65
C ARG A 20 -0.47 -12.88 -7.42
N TRP A 21 -0.86 -12.68 -6.17
CA TRP A 21 -2.09 -11.99 -5.80
C TRP A 21 -2.11 -10.55 -6.31
N ALA A 22 -1.03 -9.83 -6.06
CA ALA A 22 -0.90 -8.43 -6.48
C ALA A 22 -1.00 -8.29 -8.00
N ILE A 23 -0.24 -9.10 -8.76
CA ILE A 23 -0.23 -8.97 -10.23
C ILE A 23 -1.58 -9.33 -10.86
N ILE A 24 -2.29 -10.33 -10.35
CA ILE A 24 -3.64 -10.68 -10.83
C ILE A 24 -4.59 -9.50 -10.69
N HIS A 25 -4.55 -8.84 -9.54
CA HIS A 25 -5.38 -7.66 -9.28
C HIS A 25 -5.00 -6.49 -10.20
N GLN A 26 -3.72 -6.20 -10.31
CA GLN A 26 -3.21 -5.10 -11.14
C GLN A 26 -3.53 -5.32 -12.63
N ILE A 27 -3.47 -6.57 -13.12
CA ILE A 27 -3.88 -6.90 -14.49
C ILE A 27 -5.37 -6.57 -14.69
N ALA A 28 -6.24 -7.02 -13.78
CA ALA A 28 -7.67 -6.78 -13.89
C ALA A 28 -8.02 -5.28 -13.89
N VAL A 29 -7.34 -4.49 -13.06
CA VAL A 29 -7.48 -3.02 -13.04
C VAL A 29 -6.94 -2.42 -14.34
N GLY A 30 -5.73 -2.78 -14.75
CA GLY A 30 -5.11 -2.27 -15.97
C GLY A 30 -5.94 -2.56 -17.22
N GLU A 31 -6.50 -3.75 -17.35
CA GLU A 31 -7.38 -4.10 -18.47
C GLU A 31 -8.67 -3.29 -18.47
N SER A 32 -9.23 -2.95 -17.30
CA SER A 32 -10.43 -2.10 -17.22
C SER A 32 -10.18 -0.66 -17.67
N PHE A 33 -8.94 -0.23 -17.74
CA PHE A 33 -8.53 1.10 -18.21
C PHE A 33 -7.75 1.06 -19.52
N ASP A 34 -7.81 -0.03 -20.27
CA ASP A 34 -7.10 -0.21 -21.53
C ASP A 34 -5.58 0.04 -21.42
N ALA A 35 -4.99 -0.27 -20.27
CA ALA A 35 -3.55 -0.09 -20.05
C ALA A 35 -2.75 -1.05 -20.95
N ALA A 36 -1.75 -0.51 -21.63
CA ALA A 36 -0.90 -1.29 -22.53
C ALA A 36 0.10 -2.17 -21.77
N ASP A 37 0.63 -1.67 -20.65
CA ASP A 37 1.65 -2.29 -19.82
C ASP A 37 1.66 -1.65 -18.43
N PHE A 38 2.49 -2.18 -17.53
CA PHE A 38 2.79 -1.56 -16.23
C PHE A 38 3.98 -0.61 -16.34
N VAL A 39 3.98 0.39 -15.48
CA VAL A 39 5.08 1.35 -15.36
C VAL A 39 5.70 1.21 -13.99
N PRO A 40 7.03 1.05 -13.87
CA PRO A 40 7.71 1.01 -12.59
C PRO A 40 7.46 2.27 -11.76
N VAL A 41 7.21 2.10 -10.48
CA VAL A 41 7.04 3.20 -9.53
C VAL A 41 8.27 3.36 -8.64
N SER A 42 8.56 4.58 -8.20
CA SER A 42 9.70 4.88 -7.34
C SER A 42 9.39 4.72 -5.86
N GLN A 43 8.12 4.82 -5.47
CA GLN A 43 7.67 4.77 -4.09
C GLN A 43 6.17 4.46 -3.98
N ALA A 44 5.72 4.06 -2.79
CA ALA A 44 4.33 3.77 -2.50
C ALA A 44 3.83 4.50 -1.24
N HIS A 45 2.55 4.88 -1.25
CA HIS A 45 1.81 5.38 -0.10
C HIS A 45 0.60 4.47 0.13
N ILE A 46 0.59 3.76 1.25
CA ILE A 46 -0.35 2.68 1.52
C ILE A 46 -1.46 3.19 2.43
N MET A 47 -2.70 3.10 1.96
CA MET A 47 -3.88 3.26 2.80
C MET A 47 -4.07 2.00 3.63
N ALA A 48 -3.90 2.11 4.93
CA ALA A 48 -3.93 0.98 5.84
C ALA A 48 -4.67 1.29 7.15
N ASP A 49 -5.63 2.22 7.10
CA ASP A 49 -6.46 2.52 8.25
C ASP A 49 -7.36 1.32 8.59
N THR A 50 -7.42 0.98 9.88
CA THR A 50 -8.16 -0.20 10.33
C THR A 50 -9.67 -0.01 10.34
N GLU A 51 -10.16 1.22 10.21
CA GLU A 51 -11.59 1.52 10.10
C GLU A 51 -12.12 1.04 8.73
N SER A 52 -11.35 1.26 7.66
CA SER A 52 -11.66 0.77 6.32
C SER A 52 -11.33 -0.70 6.16
N LEU A 53 -10.20 -1.16 6.70
CA LEU A 53 -9.75 -2.54 6.62
C LEU A 53 -10.64 -3.53 7.34
N GLY A 54 -11.03 -3.18 8.55
CA GLY A 54 -11.69 -4.08 9.47
C GLY A 54 -10.89 -5.35 9.73
N GLU A 55 -11.52 -6.31 10.38
CA GLU A 55 -10.91 -7.61 10.70
C GLU A 55 -10.48 -8.40 9.45
N ALA A 56 -11.26 -8.31 8.37
CA ALA A 56 -10.97 -9.05 7.14
C ALA A 56 -9.69 -8.54 6.45
N GLY A 57 -9.53 -7.23 6.35
CA GLY A 57 -8.33 -6.62 5.77
C GLY A 57 -7.08 -6.89 6.62
N VAL A 58 -7.19 -6.81 7.95
CA VAL A 58 -6.06 -7.11 8.83
C VAL A 58 -5.65 -8.58 8.72
N ARG A 59 -6.59 -9.53 8.66
CA ARG A 59 -6.27 -10.94 8.41
C ARG A 59 -5.60 -11.18 7.06
N PHE A 60 -5.99 -10.44 6.05
CA PHE A 60 -5.34 -10.50 4.75
C PHE A 60 -3.87 -10.05 4.85
N LEU A 61 -3.60 -8.91 5.52
CA LEU A 61 -2.23 -8.45 5.78
C LEU A 61 -1.42 -9.49 6.56
N GLU A 62 -1.99 -10.08 7.60
CA GLU A 62 -1.35 -11.14 8.37
C GLU A 62 -1.03 -12.38 7.53
N GLY A 63 -1.92 -12.74 6.60
CA GLY A 63 -1.69 -13.83 5.64
C GLY A 63 -0.48 -13.58 4.76
N ILE A 64 -0.32 -12.35 4.26
CA ILE A 64 0.87 -11.95 3.49
C ILE A 64 2.11 -11.89 4.39
N ALA A 65 1.99 -11.35 5.59
CA ALA A 65 3.09 -11.26 6.55
C ALA A 65 3.65 -12.63 6.98
N ALA A 66 2.84 -13.68 6.86
CA ALA A 66 3.26 -15.05 7.12
C ALA A 66 4.14 -15.66 6.00
N ALA A 67 4.19 -15.05 4.82
CA ALA A 67 5.06 -15.50 3.74
C ALA A 67 6.55 -15.32 4.10
N PRO A 68 7.46 -16.05 3.44
CA PRO A 68 8.91 -15.86 3.59
C PRO A 68 9.32 -14.40 3.36
N GLU A 69 10.35 -13.96 4.05
CA GLU A 69 10.80 -12.57 4.02
C GLU A 69 11.00 -12.01 2.59
N PRO A 70 11.68 -12.69 1.66
CA PRO A 70 11.85 -12.17 0.30
C PRO A 70 10.54 -11.98 -0.46
N GLU A 71 9.50 -12.76 -0.15
CA GLU A 71 8.23 -12.72 -0.86
C GLU A 71 7.31 -11.60 -0.36
N ARG A 72 7.36 -11.32 0.95
CA ARG A 72 6.50 -10.31 1.59
C ARG A 72 7.07 -8.89 1.58
N ARG A 73 8.36 -8.71 1.25
CA ARG A 73 9.01 -7.39 1.26
C ARG A 73 8.49 -6.49 0.14
N VAL A 74 8.15 -5.24 0.50
CA VAL A 74 7.93 -4.18 -0.49
C VAL A 74 9.22 -3.92 -1.26
N ARG A 75 9.10 -3.70 -2.56
CA ARG A 75 10.25 -3.52 -3.48
C ARG A 75 10.66 -2.07 -3.64
N VAL A 76 9.80 -1.15 -3.24
CA VAL A 76 10.06 0.29 -3.26
C VAL A 76 9.86 0.84 -1.86
N PRO A 77 10.49 1.97 -1.51
CA PRO A 77 10.19 2.66 -0.26
C PRO A 77 8.68 2.90 -0.15
N ALA A 78 8.09 2.53 0.98
CA ALA A 78 6.66 2.66 1.21
C ALA A 78 6.38 3.28 2.57
N ILE A 79 5.38 4.16 2.61
CA ILE A 79 4.88 4.85 3.80
C ILE A 79 3.40 4.55 4.00
N THR A 80 2.89 4.79 5.20
CA THR A 80 1.47 4.62 5.52
C THR A 80 0.75 5.93 5.76
N ASP A 81 -0.55 5.93 5.50
CA ASP A 81 -1.50 6.96 5.89
C ASP A 81 -1.94 6.84 7.37
N PRO A 82 -2.95 7.63 7.83
CA PRO A 82 -3.24 7.75 9.25
C PRO A 82 -3.69 6.45 9.91
N ARG A 83 -3.45 6.41 11.21
CA ARG A 83 -4.01 5.40 12.10
C ARG A 83 -5.34 5.85 12.67
N GLY A 84 -6.23 4.90 12.91
CA GLY A 84 -7.46 5.11 13.64
C GLY A 84 -7.26 5.27 15.17
N ILE A 85 -6.08 4.95 15.70
CA ILE A 85 -5.81 4.88 17.14
C ILE A 85 -4.55 5.66 17.54
N ASP A 86 -4.69 6.55 18.51
CA ASP A 86 -3.57 7.04 19.33
C ASP A 86 -3.45 6.17 20.58
N PHE A 87 -2.44 5.32 20.61
CA PHE A 87 -2.22 4.36 21.71
C PHE A 87 -2.02 5.00 23.08
N ALA A 88 -1.59 6.26 23.14
CA ALA A 88 -1.40 6.96 24.40
C ALA A 88 -2.72 7.42 25.02
N VAL A 89 -3.72 7.73 24.20
CA VAL A 89 -4.93 8.40 24.68
C VAL A 89 -6.25 7.75 24.24
N TYR A 90 -6.24 6.67 23.47
CA TYR A 90 -7.43 6.06 22.87
C TYR A 90 -8.57 5.81 23.87
N ARG A 91 -8.24 5.36 25.09
CA ARG A 91 -9.24 5.14 26.14
C ARG A 91 -9.94 6.40 26.57
N ARG A 92 -9.21 7.52 26.62
CA ARG A 92 -9.75 8.84 26.95
C ARG A 92 -10.67 9.37 25.84
N LEU A 93 -10.41 8.93 24.59
CA LEU A 93 -11.22 9.24 23.41
C LEU A 93 -12.42 8.30 23.25
N GLY A 94 -12.64 7.36 24.17
CA GLY A 94 -13.75 6.42 24.12
C GLY A 94 -13.56 5.26 23.14
N GLN A 95 -12.35 5.09 22.58
CA GLN A 95 -12.05 4.00 21.67
C GLN A 95 -11.81 2.70 22.46
N SER A 96 -12.17 1.57 21.86
CA SER A 96 -12.13 0.27 22.53
C SER A 96 -10.75 -0.38 22.52
N ALA A 97 -10.50 -1.27 23.47
CA ALA A 97 -9.30 -2.10 23.47
C ALA A 97 -9.25 -3.05 22.25
N ALA A 98 -10.40 -3.46 21.73
CA ALA A 98 -10.48 -4.29 20.53
C ALA A 98 -9.98 -3.54 19.28
N MET A 99 -10.34 -2.26 19.12
CA MET A 99 -9.80 -1.42 18.04
C MET A 99 -8.29 -1.24 18.17
N ALA A 100 -7.80 -0.98 19.38
CA ALA A 100 -6.36 -0.86 19.62
C ALA A 100 -5.60 -2.18 19.31
N ALA A 101 -6.19 -3.32 19.63
CA ALA A 101 -5.61 -4.62 19.28
C ALA A 101 -5.59 -4.86 17.76
N LEU A 102 -6.66 -4.50 17.05
CA LEU A 102 -6.74 -4.61 15.61
C LEU A 102 -5.69 -3.74 14.92
N GLU A 103 -5.54 -2.49 15.35
CA GLU A 103 -4.52 -1.55 14.87
C GLU A 103 -3.10 -2.09 15.08
N MET A 104 -2.82 -2.64 16.25
CA MET A 104 -1.50 -3.22 16.53
C MET A 104 -1.17 -4.40 15.59
N ARG A 105 -2.15 -5.23 15.27
CA ARG A 105 -1.98 -6.34 14.31
C ARG A 105 -1.65 -5.82 12.91
N ALA A 106 -2.36 -4.79 12.43
CA ALA A 106 -2.06 -4.15 11.15
C ALA A 106 -0.63 -3.58 11.12
N ILE A 107 -0.22 -2.88 12.19
CA ILE A 107 1.15 -2.35 12.34
C ILE A 107 2.20 -3.45 12.22
N LEU A 108 2.02 -4.55 12.92
CA LEU A 108 2.98 -5.64 12.91
C LEU A 108 3.11 -6.27 11.51
N ALA A 109 1.99 -6.44 10.81
CA ALA A 109 1.99 -6.93 9.43
C ALA A 109 2.70 -5.97 8.48
N LEU A 110 2.38 -4.68 8.51
CA LEU A 110 2.98 -3.66 7.65
C LEU A 110 4.50 -3.52 7.91
N ARG A 111 4.93 -3.59 9.16
CA ARG A 111 6.35 -3.62 9.49
C ARG A 111 7.06 -4.86 8.94
N ALA A 112 6.39 -6.01 8.93
CA ALA A 112 6.95 -7.22 8.33
C ALA A 112 7.17 -7.07 6.81
N PHE A 113 6.41 -6.21 6.14
CA PHE A 113 6.62 -5.86 4.73
C PHE A 113 7.78 -4.88 4.53
N GLY A 114 8.25 -4.22 5.58
CA GLY A 114 9.28 -3.17 5.51
C GLY A 114 8.73 -1.78 5.22
N VAL A 115 7.44 -1.57 5.46
CA VAL A 115 6.78 -0.26 5.32
C VAL A 115 7.17 0.66 6.48
N LEU A 116 7.46 1.90 6.18
CA LEU A 116 7.71 2.95 7.18
C LEU A 116 6.37 3.47 7.73
N MET A 117 6.19 3.31 9.04
CA MET A 117 5.01 3.80 9.74
C MET A 117 5.08 5.31 9.92
N THR A 118 4.48 6.06 9.01
CA THR A 118 4.43 7.52 9.07
C THR A 118 3.15 8.05 9.70
N ASP A 119 2.09 7.24 9.68
CA ASP A 119 0.87 7.38 10.47
C ASP A 119 0.09 8.68 10.26
N THR A 120 0.21 9.28 9.07
CA THR A 120 -0.53 10.49 8.69
C THR A 120 -0.65 10.58 7.16
N CYS A 121 -1.78 11.09 6.69
CA CYS A 121 -2.02 11.30 5.26
C CYS A 121 -1.36 12.57 4.68
N ILE A 122 -0.64 13.35 5.48
CA ILE A 122 0.01 14.61 5.04
C ILE A 122 1.54 14.57 5.09
N ASN A 123 2.13 13.45 5.43
CA ASN A 123 3.59 13.30 5.52
C ASN A 123 4.31 13.38 4.16
N TYR A 124 3.59 13.22 3.06
CA TYR A 124 4.09 13.38 1.70
C TYR A 124 4.71 14.75 1.42
N GLN A 125 4.46 15.73 2.26
CA GLN A 125 5.08 17.06 2.18
C GLN A 125 6.51 17.07 2.73
N THR A 126 6.86 16.15 3.60
CA THR A 126 8.11 16.13 4.36
C THR A 126 8.87 14.81 4.28
N VAL A 127 8.16 13.70 4.08
CA VAL A 127 8.74 12.37 4.01
C VAL A 127 8.47 11.80 2.62
N MET A 128 9.53 11.47 1.90
CA MET A 128 9.46 10.84 0.58
C MET A 128 8.63 11.62 -0.46
N ALA A 129 8.71 12.96 -0.46
CA ALA A 129 8.07 13.75 -1.49
C ALA A 129 8.59 13.34 -2.88
N PRO A 130 7.71 12.97 -3.84
CA PRO A 130 8.16 12.57 -5.17
C PRO A 130 8.68 13.77 -5.97
N LEU A 131 9.58 13.48 -6.90
CA LEU A 131 10.07 14.47 -7.84
C LEU A 131 9.12 14.61 -9.03
N ARG A 132 9.24 15.74 -9.73
CA ARG A 132 8.45 15.99 -10.95
C ARG A 132 8.69 14.90 -11.99
N GLY A 133 7.61 14.31 -12.47
CA GLY A 133 7.63 13.27 -13.49
C GLY A 133 7.84 11.85 -12.95
N GLU A 134 8.12 11.67 -11.66
CA GLU A 134 8.18 10.34 -11.07
C GLU A 134 6.81 9.65 -11.11
N HIS A 135 6.84 8.35 -11.38
CA HIS A 135 5.68 7.49 -11.22
C HIS A 135 5.64 6.96 -9.79
N VAL A 136 4.49 7.12 -9.14
CA VAL A 136 4.29 6.74 -7.73
C VAL A 136 2.99 5.94 -7.58
N ALA A 137 2.99 5.03 -6.63
CA ALA A 137 1.82 4.25 -6.26
C ALA A 137 1.23 4.81 -4.96
N TRP A 138 0.38 5.84 -5.09
CA TRP A 138 -0.17 6.56 -3.94
C TRP A 138 -1.69 6.39 -3.83
N GLY A 139 -2.18 6.13 -2.63
CA GLY A 139 -3.55 5.70 -2.37
C GLY A 139 -4.50 6.74 -1.82
N ASP A 140 -4.08 7.70 -1.02
CA ASP A 140 -4.97 8.69 -0.42
C ASP A 140 -5.31 9.83 -1.37
N THR A 141 -6.57 10.31 -1.35
CA THR A 141 -7.06 11.37 -2.25
C THR A 141 -6.24 12.66 -2.13
N GLY A 142 -5.96 13.11 -0.91
CA GLY A 142 -5.20 14.34 -0.68
C GLY A 142 -3.76 14.22 -1.18
N SER A 143 -3.12 13.09 -0.91
CA SER A 143 -1.76 12.79 -1.34
C SER A 143 -1.65 12.67 -2.86
N VAL A 144 -2.62 12.03 -3.51
CA VAL A 144 -2.69 11.89 -4.97
C VAL A 144 -2.86 13.25 -5.65
N ILE A 145 -3.77 14.09 -5.16
CA ILE A 145 -3.96 15.45 -5.68
C ILE A 145 -2.67 16.26 -5.53
N TYR A 146 -2.03 16.20 -4.36
CA TYR A 146 -0.80 16.94 -4.11
C TYR A 146 0.35 16.46 -5.00
N ALA A 147 0.54 15.15 -5.13
CA ALA A 147 1.57 14.56 -5.97
C ALA A 147 1.43 15.02 -7.45
N ASN A 148 0.23 14.93 -8.00
CA ASN A 148 -0.01 15.27 -9.40
C ASN A 148 -0.03 16.80 -9.65
N SER A 149 -0.79 17.56 -8.82
CA SER A 149 -1.07 18.97 -9.09
C SER A 149 -0.01 19.91 -8.56
N VAL A 150 0.66 19.58 -7.47
CA VAL A 150 1.67 20.44 -6.83
C VAL A 150 3.08 20.01 -7.21
N LEU A 151 3.39 18.73 -7.08
CA LEU A 151 4.73 18.22 -7.33
C LEU A 151 4.97 17.83 -8.79
N GLY A 152 3.90 17.61 -9.57
CA GLY A 152 3.99 17.18 -10.95
C GLY A 152 4.49 15.76 -11.13
N ALA A 153 4.31 14.92 -10.11
CA ALA A 153 4.48 13.48 -10.18
C ALA A 153 3.30 12.83 -10.93
N ARG A 154 3.34 11.53 -11.12
CA ARG A 154 2.31 10.76 -11.80
C ARG A 154 1.89 9.60 -10.93
N SER A 155 0.69 9.68 -10.35
CA SER A 155 0.12 8.55 -9.63
C SER A 155 -0.68 7.64 -10.56
N ASN A 156 -0.91 6.41 -10.15
CA ASN A 156 -1.87 5.53 -10.77
C ASN A 156 -3.30 6.09 -10.61
N PHE A 157 -4.19 5.77 -11.55
CA PHE A 157 -5.58 6.25 -11.52
C PHE A 157 -6.35 5.66 -10.33
N GLU A 158 -6.21 4.37 -10.10
CA GLU A 158 -6.80 3.63 -8.98
C GLU A 158 -5.81 3.50 -7.82
N GLY A 159 -5.52 4.62 -7.15
CA GLY A 159 -4.67 4.63 -5.97
C GLY A 159 -5.39 4.38 -4.64
N GLY A 160 -6.73 4.26 -4.65
CA GLY A 160 -7.56 4.09 -3.47
C GLY A 160 -7.32 2.77 -2.72
N PRO A 161 -8.36 2.01 -2.35
CA PRO A 161 -8.23 0.82 -1.50
C PRO A 161 -7.54 -0.37 -2.17
N HIS A 162 -6.93 -0.18 -3.32
CA HIS A 162 -6.21 -1.21 -4.04
C HIS A 162 -4.82 -1.38 -3.43
N TRP A 163 -4.65 -2.50 -2.79
CA TRP A 163 -3.42 -2.96 -2.15
C TRP A 163 -2.31 -3.06 -3.18
N GLN A 164 -1.49 -2.05 -3.20
CA GLN A 164 -0.24 -2.08 -3.94
C GLN A 164 0.77 -2.88 -3.12
N LEU A 165 0.52 -4.16 -3.03
CA LEU A 165 1.50 -5.08 -2.50
C LEU A 165 2.56 -5.34 -3.57
N PRO A 166 3.79 -5.57 -3.14
CA PRO A 166 4.97 -5.59 -3.98
C PRO A 166 4.93 -6.63 -5.08
#